data_6a23198de5cce1de8362a600fce7bbdb
#
_entry.id   6a23198de5cce1de8362a600fce7bbdb
#
_cell.length_a   1.000
_cell.length_b   1.000
_cell.length_c   1.000
_cell.angle_alpha   90.00
_cell.angle_beta   90.00
_cell.angle_gamma   90.00
#
_symmetry.space_group_name_H-M   'P 1'
#
loop_
_entity.id
_entity.type
_entity.pdbx_description
1 polymer ?
#
loop_
_entity_poly.entity_id
_entity_poly.type
_entity_poly.pdbx_seq_one_letter_code
_entity_poly.pdbx_strand_id
1 'polypeptide(L)'
;MKNILKHAVPAIWILFGTLWGQHAAAAIDAKISFETEIPKAFVCGENSTAELSGLHYKDGSRSLRWSWSAPSTLRFNDFGQLMRSLRVKGAGVMLWIYNPRAVDADMRFSFETPTGEVPYRFDFHMDFTGWR
;
A
#
# COMPACT_ATOMS: atom_id res chain seq x y z
N MET A 1 19.16 -18.86 15.44
CA MET A 1 18.39 -19.21 14.21
C MET A 1 17.82 -17.90 13.68
N LYS A 2 18.29 -17.43 12.52
CA LYS A 2 17.85 -16.16 11.91
C LYS A 2 16.54 -16.42 11.18
N ASN A 3 15.42 -16.00 11.76
CA ASN A 3 14.13 -15.94 11.07
C ASN A 3 14.18 -14.78 10.08
N ILE A 4 14.48 -15.10 8.83
CA ILE A 4 14.37 -14.16 7.73
C ILE A 4 12.87 -14.05 7.42
N LEU A 5 12.24 -13.01 7.95
CA LEU A 5 10.89 -12.60 7.55
C LEU A 5 10.99 -12.05 6.13
N LYS A 6 10.72 -12.91 5.15
CA LYS A 6 10.77 -12.51 3.75
C LYS A 6 9.35 -12.40 3.22
N HIS A 7 9.02 -11.24 2.68
CA HIS A 7 8.02 -10.96 1.66
C HIS A 7 6.60 -10.63 2.14
N ALA A 8 6.27 -9.35 2.12
CA ALA A 8 4.92 -8.87 1.86
C ALA A 8 4.91 -8.20 0.47
N VAL A 9 3.91 -8.48 -0.33
CA VAL A 9 3.75 -7.90 -1.66
C VAL A 9 2.46 -7.08 -1.68
N PRO A 10 2.51 -5.74 -1.54
CA PRO A 10 1.32 -4.91 -1.69
C PRO A 10 1.08 -4.54 -3.15
N ALA A 11 -0.14 -4.68 -3.62
CA ALA A 11 -0.68 -3.92 -4.73
C ALA A 11 -1.64 -2.88 -4.15
N ILE A 12 -1.42 -1.60 -4.45
CA ILE A 12 -2.22 -0.50 -3.89
C ILE A 12 -3.34 -0.15 -4.88
N TRP A 13 -4.58 -0.29 -4.42
CA TRP A 13 -5.78 0.19 -5.11
C TRP A 13 -6.37 1.35 -4.30
N ILE A 14 -6.66 2.45 -4.97
CA ILE A 14 -7.37 3.59 -4.38
C ILE A 14 -8.76 3.61 -5.01
N LEU A 15 -9.76 3.12 -4.27
CA LEU A 15 -11.16 3.13 -4.67
C LEU A 15 -11.93 4.20 -3.89
N PHE A 16 -12.69 5.01 -4.58
CA PHE A 16 -13.56 6.02 -4.00
C PHE A 16 -15.00 5.53 -3.99
N GLY A 17 -15.53 5.32 -2.78
CA GLY A 17 -16.91 4.92 -2.60
C GLY A 17 -17.89 6.06 -2.88
N THR A 18 -18.88 5.82 -3.71
CA THR A 18 -20.01 6.72 -3.92
C THR A 18 -21.03 6.56 -2.79
N LEU A 19 -21.28 7.63 -2.04
CA LEU A 19 -22.50 7.77 -1.24
C LEU A 19 -23.69 7.94 -2.21
N TRP A 20 -24.74 7.15 -2.00
CA TRP A 20 -26.00 7.25 -2.72
C TRP A 20 -26.63 8.62 -2.54
N GLY A 21 -26.41 9.49 -3.50
CA GLY A 21 -27.08 10.77 -3.69
C GLY A 21 -27.12 11.03 -5.18
N GLN A 22 -28.31 11.16 -5.76
CA GLN A 22 -28.58 11.32 -7.19
C GLN A 22 -27.82 12.50 -7.80
N HIS A 23 -26.61 12.27 -8.25
CA HIS A 23 -25.93 12.92 -9.38
C HIS A 23 -24.72 12.04 -9.64
N ALA A 24 -24.71 11.37 -10.79
CA ALA A 24 -23.59 10.55 -11.22
C ALA A 24 -22.38 11.45 -11.54
N ALA A 25 -21.70 11.94 -10.51
CA ALA A 25 -20.32 12.34 -10.65
C ALA A 25 -19.55 11.05 -10.92
N ALA A 26 -18.89 10.96 -12.08
CA ALA A 26 -18.01 9.85 -12.40
C ALA A 26 -17.10 9.60 -11.20
N ALA A 27 -17.10 8.39 -10.66
CA ALA A 27 -16.17 8.01 -9.63
C ALA A 27 -14.75 8.23 -10.17
N ILE A 28 -13.98 9.10 -9.53
CA ILE A 28 -12.59 9.29 -9.89
C ILE A 28 -11.82 8.19 -9.17
N ASP A 29 -11.42 7.20 -9.94
CA ASP A 29 -10.60 6.08 -9.47
C ASP A 29 -9.14 6.36 -9.84
N ALA A 30 -8.27 6.49 -8.86
CA ALA A 30 -6.85 6.63 -9.07
C ALA A 30 -6.16 5.33 -8.65
N LYS A 31 -5.66 4.61 -9.64
CA LYS A 31 -4.94 3.36 -9.44
C LYS A 31 -3.44 3.60 -9.54
N ILE A 32 -2.70 3.16 -8.53
CA ILE A 32 -1.24 3.03 -8.62
C ILE A 32 -0.95 1.63 -9.12
N SER A 33 -0.35 1.56 -10.32
CA SER A 33 0.03 0.31 -10.96
C SER A 33 1.54 0.11 -10.87
N PHE A 34 1.96 -1.14 -10.68
CA PHE A 34 3.36 -1.56 -10.67
C PHE A 34 3.72 -2.40 -11.91
N GLU A 35 3.04 -2.15 -13.04
CA GLU A 35 3.26 -2.95 -14.25
C GLU A 35 4.61 -2.68 -14.93
N THR A 36 5.05 -1.44 -14.93
CA THR A 36 6.25 -1.00 -15.66
C THR A 36 7.37 -0.56 -14.74
N GLU A 37 7.06 0.17 -13.69
CA GLU A 37 8.04 0.76 -12.78
C GLU A 37 7.48 0.91 -11.37
N ILE A 38 8.36 1.08 -10.41
CA ILE A 38 8.00 1.55 -9.07
C ILE A 38 8.03 3.07 -9.11
N PRO A 39 6.89 3.76 -8.85
CA PRO A 39 6.89 5.21 -8.82
C PRO A 39 7.95 5.76 -7.87
N LYS A 40 8.66 6.82 -8.26
CA LYS A 40 9.74 7.44 -7.47
C LYS A 40 9.29 7.96 -6.10
N ALA A 41 7.99 8.14 -5.93
CA ALA A 41 7.38 8.49 -4.65
C ALA A 41 7.49 7.39 -3.59
N PHE A 42 7.72 6.12 -4.00
CA PHE A 42 7.97 5.03 -3.07
C PHE A 42 9.42 5.01 -2.63
N VAL A 43 9.66 5.10 -1.34
CA VAL A 43 10.99 5.13 -0.75
C VAL A 43 11.08 4.05 0.32
N CYS A 44 12.05 3.16 0.17
CA CYS A 44 12.37 2.16 1.18
C CYS A 44 13.22 2.77 2.30
N GLY A 45 12.90 2.38 3.52
CA GLY A 45 13.77 2.60 4.66
C GLY A 45 14.96 1.65 4.69
N GLU A 46 15.82 1.80 5.68
CA GLU A 46 16.95 0.91 5.88
C GLU A 46 16.51 -0.55 6.03
N ASN A 47 17.41 -1.45 5.66
CA ASN A 47 17.19 -2.90 5.74
C ASN A 47 16.03 -3.43 4.91
N SER A 48 15.55 -2.68 3.93
CA SER A 48 14.49 -3.13 3.03
C SER A 48 14.77 -2.76 1.57
N THR A 49 14.12 -3.52 0.68
CA THR A 49 14.17 -3.31 -0.76
C THR A 49 12.78 -3.44 -1.35
N ALA A 50 12.53 -2.71 -2.42
CA ALA A 50 11.33 -2.84 -3.23
C ALA A 50 11.71 -3.19 -4.66
N GLU A 51 11.01 -4.15 -5.24
CA GLU A 51 11.23 -4.60 -6.62
C GLU A 51 9.89 -4.92 -7.29
N LEU A 52 9.86 -4.90 -8.62
CA LEU A 52 8.73 -5.43 -9.37
C LEU A 52 8.77 -6.96 -9.36
N SER A 53 7.62 -7.58 -9.15
CA SER A 53 7.51 -9.04 -9.11
C SER A 53 6.31 -9.53 -9.92
N GLY A 54 6.54 -10.54 -10.76
CA GLY A 54 5.50 -11.29 -11.47
C GLY A 54 5.06 -12.57 -10.74
N LEU A 55 5.51 -12.81 -9.49
CA LEU A 55 5.17 -14.03 -8.77
C LEU A 55 3.76 -14.01 -8.19
N HIS A 56 3.35 -12.87 -7.63
CA HIS A 56 2.05 -12.67 -7.02
C HIS A 56 1.52 -11.30 -7.42
N TYR A 57 0.41 -11.27 -8.12
CA TYR A 57 -0.27 -10.04 -8.54
C TYR A 57 -1.78 -10.25 -8.43
N LYS A 58 -2.51 -9.20 -8.14
CA LYS A 58 -3.97 -9.24 -7.99
C LYS A 58 -4.66 -8.80 -9.26
N ASP A 59 -4.01 -7.91 -10.00
CA ASP A 59 -4.47 -7.37 -11.28
C ASP A 59 -3.24 -7.07 -12.14
N GLY A 60 -3.38 -7.18 -13.46
CA GLY A 60 -2.28 -7.03 -14.40
C GLY A 60 -1.33 -8.22 -14.41
N SER A 61 -0.03 -7.97 -14.39
CA SER A 61 1.03 -8.98 -14.50
C SER A 61 2.13 -8.84 -13.43
N ARG A 62 2.14 -7.75 -12.69
CA ARG A 62 3.17 -7.45 -11.69
C ARG A 62 2.59 -6.79 -10.45
N SER A 63 3.39 -6.84 -9.38
CA SER A 63 3.14 -6.16 -8.11
C SER A 63 4.44 -5.60 -7.53
N LEU A 64 4.32 -4.73 -6.56
CA LEU A 64 5.45 -4.32 -5.73
C LEU A 64 5.74 -5.42 -4.72
N ARG A 65 6.95 -5.96 -4.75
CA ARG A 65 7.50 -6.83 -3.72
C ARG A 65 8.38 -6.01 -2.80
N TRP A 66 7.98 -5.92 -1.53
CA TRP A 66 8.76 -5.29 -0.48
C TRP A 66 9.34 -6.35 0.43
N SER A 67 10.66 -6.35 0.59
CA SER A 67 11.40 -7.31 1.42
C SER A 67 12.21 -6.59 2.47
N TRP A 68 12.24 -7.12 3.69
CA TRP A 68 13.00 -6.53 4.79
C TRP A 68 13.68 -7.61 5.63
N SER A 69 14.83 -7.28 6.22
CA SER A 69 15.63 -8.15 7.10
C SER A 69 15.58 -7.74 8.59
N ALA A 70 15.06 -6.54 8.86
CA ALA A 70 14.85 -5.96 10.19
C ALA A 70 13.65 -5.01 10.10
N PRO A 71 13.11 -4.48 11.22
CA PRO A 71 12.07 -3.47 11.18
C PRO A 71 12.42 -2.35 10.20
N SER A 72 11.54 -2.06 9.27
CA SER A 72 11.77 -1.10 8.20
C SER A 72 10.48 -0.41 7.79
N THR A 73 10.59 0.57 6.90
CA THR A 73 9.46 1.33 6.37
C THR A 73 9.44 1.29 4.84
N LEU A 74 8.23 1.36 4.28
CA LEU A 74 7.98 1.71 2.90
C LEU A 74 7.11 2.96 2.90
N ARG A 75 7.65 4.07 2.41
CA ARG A 75 6.96 5.37 2.41
C ARG A 75 6.46 5.69 1.01
N PHE A 76 5.25 6.24 0.92
CA PHE A 76 4.70 6.82 -0.28
C PHE A 76 4.53 8.33 -0.10
N ASN A 77 5.46 9.11 -0.64
CA ASN A 77 5.57 10.54 -0.37
C ASN A 77 4.48 11.41 -1.04
N ASP A 78 3.92 10.95 -2.17
CA ASP A 78 2.95 11.74 -2.96
C ASP A 78 1.49 11.50 -2.57
N PHE A 79 1.23 10.74 -1.51
CA PHE A 79 -0.12 10.36 -1.10
C PHE A 79 -1.03 11.58 -0.88
N GLY A 80 -0.55 12.58 -0.16
CA GLY A 80 -1.31 13.79 0.12
C GLY A 80 -1.63 14.61 -1.14
N GLN A 81 -0.74 14.63 -2.13
CA GLN A 81 -0.98 15.29 -3.42
C GLN A 81 -2.02 14.51 -4.23
N LEU A 82 -1.89 13.20 -4.29
CA LEU A 82 -2.84 12.31 -4.94
C LEU A 82 -4.26 12.53 -4.36
N MET A 83 -4.41 12.48 -3.05
CA MET A 83 -5.70 12.66 -2.38
C MET A 83 -6.31 14.04 -2.66
N ARG A 84 -5.51 15.12 -2.67
CA ARG A 84 -6.00 16.45 -3.03
C ARG A 84 -6.43 16.56 -4.49
N SER A 85 -5.75 15.88 -5.40
CA SER A 85 -6.10 15.91 -6.83
C SER A 85 -7.48 15.34 -7.12
N LEU A 86 -7.94 14.42 -6.30
CA LEU A 86 -9.21 13.72 -6.48
C LEU A 86 -10.44 14.54 -6.08
N ARG A 87 -10.28 15.61 -5.29
CA ARG A 87 -11.34 16.54 -4.86
C ARG A 87 -12.62 15.86 -4.36
N VAL A 88 -12.51 14.67 -3.80
CA VAL A 88 -13.66 13.86 -3.36
C VAL A 88 -13.76 13.86 -1.85
N LYS A 89 -14.94 14.14 -1.30
CA LYS A 89 -15.23 13.93 0.11
C LYS A 89 -15.42 12.43 0.38
N GLY A 90 -14.80 11.92 1.42
CA GLY A 90 -14.96 10.51 1.79
C GLY A 90 -14.11 9.54 0.95
N ALA A 91 -12.97 10.00 0.45
CA ALA A 91 -12.00 9.15 -0.22
C ALA A 91 -11.46 8.06 0.72
N GLY A 92 -11.31 6.85 0.20
CA GLY A 92 -10.70 5.72 0.90
C GLY A 92 -9.50 5.18 0.14
N VAL A 93 -8.67 4.43 0.86
CA VAL A 93 -7.56 3.68 0.27
C VAL A 93 -7.90 2.20 0.35
N MET A 94 -7.78 1.52 -0.77
CA MET A 94 -7.83 0.07 -0.83
C MET A 94 -6.46 -0.45 -1.25
N LEU A 95 -5.92 -1.38 -0.49
CA LEU A 95 -4.73 -2.11 -0.87
C LEU A 95 -4.98 -3.62 -0.80
N TRP A 96 -4.30 -4.34 -1.68
CA TRP A 96 -4.20 -5.77 -1.62
C TRP A 96 -2.81 -6.16 -1.15
N ILE A 97 -2.74 -6.96 -0.09
CA ILE A 97 -1.48 -7.45 0.49
C ILE A 97 -1.42 -8.97 0.30
N TYR A 98 -0.34 -9.44 -0.30
CA TYR A 98 -0.03 -10.87 -0.35
C TYR A 98 0.99 -11.21 0.72
N ASN A 99 0.64 -12.14 1.59
CA ASN A 99 1.54 -12.70 2.57
C ASN A 99 1.82 -14.18 2.24
N PRO A 100 3.07 -14.56 1.95
CA PRO A 100 3.39 -15.95 1.60
C PRO A 100 3.25 -16.91 2.78
N ARG A 101 3.33 -16.40 4.01
CA ARG A 101 3.21 -17.20 5.23
C ARG A 101 2.74 -16.34 6.39
N ALA A 102 1.74 -16.83 7.12
CA ALA A 102 1.30 -16.22 8.36
C ALA A 102 2.45 -16.01 9.35
N VAL A 103 2.52 -14.86 9.95
CA VAL A 103 3.49 -14.49 10.99
C VAL A 103 2.78 -13.73 12.09
N ASP A 104 3.24 -13.90 13.32
CA ASP A 104 2.77 -13.14 14.48
C ASP A 104 3.51 -11.78 14.51
N ALA A 105 3.07 -10.88 13.65
CA ALA A 105 3.63 -9.54 13.52
C ALA A 105 2.60 -8.58 12.94
N ASP A 106 2.74 -7.31 13.26
CA ASP A 106 1.90 -6.24 12.74
C ASP A 106 2.62 -5.44 11.66
N MET A 107 1.87 -5.14 10.60
CA MET A 107 2.22 -4.11 9.63
C MET A 107 1.49 -2.83 10.01
N ARG A 108 2.23 -1.78 10.37
CA ARG A 108 1.66 -0.49 10.74
C ARG A 108 1.52 0.41 9.53
N PHE A 109 0.33 0.93 9.33
CA PHE A 109 0.04 2.00 8.37
C PHE A 109 -0.07 3.33 9.12
N SER A 110 0.72 4.31 8.70
CA SER A 110 0.73 5.64 9.29
C SER A 110 0.53 6.69 8.18
N PHE A 111 -0.36 7.64 8.43
CA PHE A 111 -0.59 8.77 7.54
C PHE A 111 0.04 9.99 8.17
N GLU A 112 1.11 10.48 7.53
CA GLU A 112 1.93 11.57 8.03
C GLU A 112 1.58 12.88 7.32
N THR A 113 1.44 13.95 8.07
CA THR A 113 1.29 15.31 7.53
C THR A 113 2.65 15.82 7.01
N PRO A 114 2.67 16.89 6.20
CA PRO A 114 3.93 17.52 5.80
C PRO A 114 4.75 18.06 6.97
N THR A 115 4.14 18.27 8.13
CA THR A 115 4.81 18.71 9.36
C THR A 115 5.32 17.56 10.22
N GLY A 116 5.14 16.30 9.78
CA GLY A 116 5.60 15.10 10.49
C GLY A 116 4.64 14.57 11.55
N GLU A 117 3.45 15.15 11.71
CA GLU A 117 2.43 14.61 12.59
C GLU A 117 1.78 13.37 11.98
N VAL A 118 1.38 12.42 12.82
CA VAL A 118 0.69 11.19 12.41
C VAL A 118 -0.73 11.17 12.97
N PRO A 119 -1.69 11.88 12.31
CA PRO A 119 -3.07 11.95 12.78
C PRO A 119 -3.82 10.63 12.70
N TYR A 120 -3.43 9.75 11.79
CA TYR A 120 -4.07 8.45 11.61
C TYR A 120 -3.04 7.35 11.49
N ARG A 121 -3.29 6.25 12.20
CA ARG A 121 -2.55 4.99 12.08
C ARG A 121 -3.47 3.83 12.37
N PHE A 122 -3.15 2.68 11.79
CA PHE A 122 -3.76 1.41 12.14
C PHE A 122 -2.74 0.28 11.97
N ASP A 123 -2.92 -0.77 12.72
CA ASP A 123 -2.10 -1.97 12.63
C ASP A 123 -2.88 -3.06 11.90
N PHE A 124 -2.21 -3.75 11.01
CA PHE A 124 -2.73 -4.84 10.22
C PHE A 124 -1.95 -6.10 10.58
N HIS A 125 -2.63 -7.04 11.22
CA HIS A 125 -2.00 -8.26 11.70
C HIS A 125 -1.73 -9.23 10.56
N MET A 126 -0.51 -9.74 10.46
CA MET A 126 -0.01 -10.55 9.35
C MET A 126 -0.22 -12.06 9.60
N ASP A 127 -1.30 -12.44 10.29
CA ASP A 127 -1.69 -13.81 10.69
C ASP A 127 -2.31 -14.66 9.56
N PHE A 128 -2.23 -14.19 8.34
CA PHE A 128 -2.85 -14.80 7.16
C PHE A 128 -1.82 -15.27 6.14
N THR A 129 -2.25 -16.16 5.26
CA THR A 129 -1.52 -16.57 4.05
C THR A 129 -2.35 -16.25 2.82
N GLY A 130 -1.72 -15.79 1.76
CA GLY A 130 -2.38 -15.38 0.52
C GLY A 130 -2.75 -13.90 0.49
N TRP A 131 -3.83 -13.55 -0.20
CA TRP A 131 -4.28 -12.19 -0.42
C TRP A 131 -5.29 -11.73 0.64
N ARG A 132 -5.09 -10.52 1.09
CA ARG A 132 -6.06 -9.71 1.86
C ARG A 132 -6.11 -8.29 1.35
#